data_d7a1914689c448cb85f3e693de52c866
#
_entry.id   d7a1914689c448cb85f3e693de52c866
#
_cell.length_a   1.000
_cell.length_b   1.000
_cell.length_c   1.000
_cell.angle_alpha   90.00
_cell.angle_beta   90.00
_cell.angle_gamma   90.00
#
_symmetry.space_group_name_H-M   'P 1'
#
loop_
_entity.id
_entity.type
_entity.pdbx_description
1 polymer ?
#
loop_
_entity_poly.entity_id
_entity_poly.type
_entity_poly.pdbx_seq_one_letter_code
_entity_poly.pdbx_strand_id
1 'polypeptide(L)'
;VRGFNSIQEMNDAYVNRWNSVVSPEDDVYCLGDLMLGDPSNIEYIKKLNGKIHIVYGNHDTNNRRKMYAELPNVVEASWAIMLDYRKYHFFMTHFPCMTGNLEKESLKQCTCNLFGHTHQTTNFYNDLPFMYHVGVDSHDGYPVSLDIIIEQMNAKVRECRSYLDEEETPAPVECKSPDFPARLTQKEMLEEHKATVRCDKCVYSAWFCGQNPTDCHEYRRDPPDGGY
;
A
#
# COMPACT_ATOMS: atom_id res chain seq x y z
N VAL A 1 16.76 -7.28 12.15
CA VAL A 1 16.14 -7.85 10.95
C VAL A 1 14.83 -8.52 11.36
N ARG A 2 13.77 -7.74 11.62
CA ARG A 2 12.42 -8.24 11.99
C ARG A 2 12.43 -9.38 13.04
N GLY A 3 13.31 -9.28 14.05
CA GLY A 3 13.44 -10.29 15.11
C GLY A 3 14.27 -11.53 14.78
N PHE A 4 14.80 -11.67 13.54
CA PHE A 4 15.67 -12.77 13.15
C PHE A 4 17.17 -12.46 13.38
N ASN A 5 17.97 -13.48 13.62
CA ASN A 5 19.40 -13.33 13.85
C ASN A 5 20.20 -13.08 12.56
N SER A 6 19.67 -13.49 11.40
CA SER A 6 20.29 -13.30 10.10
C SER A 6 19.24 -13.09 8.97
N ILE A 7 19.69 -12.54 7.84
CA ILE A 7 18.87 -12.41 6.63
C ILE A 7 18.50 -13.80 6.10
N GLN A 8 19.42 -14.76 6.15
CA GLN A 8 19.16 -16.11 5.69
C GLN A 8 18.06 -16.78 6.53
N GLU A 9 18.16 -16.71 7.86
CA GLU A 9 17.13 -17.23 8.77
C GLU A 9 15.76 -16.61 8.47
N MET A 10 15.71 -15.29 8.24
CA MET A 10 14.50 -14.58 7.88
C MET A 10 13.92 -15.08 6.55
N ASN A 11 14.75 -15.20 5.51
CA ASN A 11 14.30 -15.65 4.19
C ASN A 11 13.79 -17.10 4.24
N ASP A 12 14.52 -17.99 4.92
CA ASP A 12 14.10 -19.39 5.10
C ASP A 12 12.78 -19.48 5.88
N ALA A 13 12.60 -18.67 6.90
CA ALA A 13 11.36 -18.61 7.67
C ALA A 13 10.17 -18.14 6.80
N TYR A 14 10.38 -17.12 5.95
CA TYR A 14 9.32 -16.63 5.06
C TYR A 14 8.94 -17.64 3.97
N VAL A 15 9.90 -18.34 3.38
CA VAL A 15 9.61 -19.46 2.45
C VAL A 15 8.80 -20.54 3.16
N ASN A 16 9.19 -20.93 4.37
CA ASN A 16 8.47 -21.95 5.13
C ASN A 16 7.05 -21.53 5.50
N ARG A 17 6.86 -20.28 5.97
CA ARG A 17 5.53 -19.72 6.29
C ARG A 17 4.66 -19.66 5.05
N TRP A 18 5.18 -19.14 3.95
CA TRP A 18 4.47 -19.11 2.66
C TRP A 18 4.01 -20.50 2.25
N ASN A 19 4.93 -21.45 2.15
CA ASN A 19 4.64 -22.81 1.68
C ASN A 19 3.78 -23.63 2.64
N SER A 20 3.66 -23.21 3.90
CA SER A 20 2.77 -23.87 4.87
C SER A 20 1.29 -23.55 4.66
N VAL A 21 0.96 -22.46 3.95
CA VAL A 21 -0.42 -21.98 3.72
C VAL A 21 -0.78 -21.89 2.24
N VAL A 22 0.20 -21.95 1.34
CA VAL A 22 0.01 -21.85 -0.12
C VAL A 22 0.27 -23.20 -0.77
N SER A 23 -0.70 -23.69 -1.51
CA SER A 23 -0.58 -24.90 -2.36
C SER A 23 -0.01 -24.55 -3.73
N PRO A 24 0.56 -25.52 -4.48
CA PRO A 24 1.11 -25.27 -5.82
C PRO A 24 0.10 -24.72 -6.84
N GLU A 25 -1.20 -24.99 -6.63
CA GLU A 25 -2.27 -24.58 -7.54
C GLU A 25 -2.89 -23.22 -7.20
N ASP A 26 -2.56 -22.66 -6.04
CA ASP A 26 -3.14 -21.40 -5.58
C ASP A 26 -2.60 -20.21 -6.39
N ASP A 27 -3.46 -19.22 -6.63
CA ASP A 27 -3.06 -17.90 -7.15
C ASP A 27 -2.66 -16.99 -5.99
N VAL A 28 -1.45 -16.44 -6.04
CA VAL A 28 -0.90 -15.58 -4.99
C VAL A 28 -0.50 -14.23 -5.54
N TYR A 29 -1.04 -13.16 -4.97
CA TYR A 29 -0.78 -11.79 -5.39
C TYR A 29 0.27 -11.15 -4.48
N CYS A 30 1.45 -10.89 -5.03
CA CYS A 30 2.55 -10.23 -4.32
C CYS A 30 2.56 -8.74 -4.65
N LEU A 31 2.32 -7.89 -3.65
CA LEU A 31 2.13 -6.45 -3.86
C LEU A 31 3.42 -5.64 -3.73
N GLY A 32 4.47 -6.10 -4.41
CA GLY A 32 5.72 -5.39 -4.62
C GLY A 32 6.81 -5.69 -3.61
N ASP A 33 8.03 -5.32 -4.02
CA ASP A 33 9.24 -5.48 -3.22
C ASP A 33 9.49 -6.93 -2.76
N LEU A 34 9.17 -7.89 -3.64
CA LEU A 34 9.28 -9.33 -3.36
C LEU A 34 10.73 -9.75 -3.07
N MET A 35 11.70 -9.09 -3.69
CA MET A 35 13.13 -9.37 -3.49
C MET A 35 13.90 -8.09 -3.22
N LEU A 36 14.69 -8.08 -2.14
CA LEU A 36 15.63 -7.01 -1.82
C LEU A 36 17.06 -7.55 -1.74
N GLY A 37 18.04 -6.64 -1.79
CA GLY A 37 19.45 -6.99 -1.65
C GLY A 37 20.05 -7.69 -2.87
N ASP A 38 20.79 -8.76 -2.63
CA ASP A 38 21.56 -9.47 -3.65
C ASP A 38 20.67 -10.19 -4.67
N PRO A 39 21.00 -10.15 -5.98
CA PRO A 39 20.26 -10.86 -7.02
C PRO A 39 20.11 -12.37 -6.80
N SER A 40 21.05 -13.02 -6.09
CA SER A 40 20.95 -14.45 -5.75
C SER A 40 19.74 -14.78 -4.86
N ASN A 41 19.11 -13.79 -4.23
CA ASN A 41 17.88 -13.98 -3.46
C ASN A 41 16.69 -14.46 -4.33
N ILE A 42 16.81 -14.42 -5.65
CA ILE A 42 15.86 -15.02 -6.58
C ILE A 42 15.66 -16.52 -6.31
N GLU A 43 16.66 -17.21 -5.77
CA GLU A 43 16.58 -18.63 -5.41
C GLU A 43 15.56 -18.91 -4.28
N TYR A 44 15.25 -17.94 -3.46
CA TYR A 44 14.14 -18.06 -2.48
C TYR A 44 12.79 -18.00 -3.16
N ILE A 45 12.61 -17.14 -4.18
CA ILE A 45 11.35 -17.01 -4.91
C ILE A 45 11.04 -18.29 -5.71
N LYS A 46 12.05 -18.96 -6.25
CA LYS A 46 11.90 -20.25 -6.93
C LYS A 46 11.34 -21.36 -6.05
N LYS A 47 11.48 -21.22 -4.72
CA LYS A 47 11.00 -22.21 -3.75
C LYS A 47 9.56 -21.97 -3.31
N LEU A 48 8.96 -20.84 -3.70
CA LEU A 48 7.60 -20.49 -3.30
C LEU A 48 6.58 -21.28 -4.10
N ASN A 49 5.60 -21.85 -3.40
CA ASN A 49 4.45 -22.50 -3.99
C ASN A 49 3.49 -21.46 -4.61
N GLY A 50 2.66 -21.94 -5.54
CA GLY A 50 1.57 -21.18 -6.14
C GLY A 50 1.95 -20.50 -7.46
N LYS A 51 0.95 -19.94 -8.10
CA LYS A 51 1.04 -19.10 -9.30
C LYS A 51 1.14 -17.67 -8.85
N ILE A 52 2.30 -17.06 -9.04
CA ILE A 52 2.62 -15.75 -8.46
C ILE A 52 2.26 -14.65 -9.46
N HIS A 53 1.37 -13.74 -9.03
CA HIS A 53 1.04 -12.49 -9.71
C HIS A 53 1.77 -11.35 -8.99
N ILE A 54 2.60 -10.60 -9.69
CA ILE A 54 3.44 -9.56 -9.08
C ILE A 54 2.92 -8.17 -9.46
N VAL A 55 2.66 -7.35 -8.45
CA VAL A 55 2.60 -5.90 -8.60
C VAL A 55 3.99 -5.34 -8.30
N TYR A 56 4.52 -4.48 -9.16
CA TYR A 56 5.86 -3.92 -8.95
C TYR A 56 5.87 -2.90 -7.81
N GLY A 57 6.88 -3.01 -6.93
CA GLY A 57 7.18 -2.03 -5.91
C GLY A 57 8.30 -1.06 -6.32
N ASN A 58 8.59 -0.11 -5.45
CA ASN A 58 9.62 0.89 -5.70
C ASN A 58 11.06 0.32 -5.68
N HIS A 59 11.27 -0.82 -5.03
CA HIS A 59 12.55 -1.52 -5.04
C HIS A 59 12.68 -2.57 -6.18
N ASP A 60 11.61 -2.81 -6.95
CA ASP A 60 11.65 -3.73 -8.09
C ASP A 60 12.27 -3.07 -9.32
N THR A 61 13.60 -2.98 -9.34
CA THR A 61 14.39 -2.41 -10.44
C THR A 61 14.14 -3.16 -11.76
N ASN A 62 14.49 -2.53 -12.89
CA ASN A 62 14.36 -3.17 -14.21
C ASN A 62 15.05 -4.54 -14.29
N ASN A 63 16.18 -4.72 -13.60
CA ASN A 63 16.87 -6.01 -13.57
C ASN A 63 16.06 -7.05 -12.79
N ARG A 64 15.49 -6.69 -11.63
CA ARG A 64 14.66 -7.60 -10.85
C ARG A 64 13.39 -7.99 -11.62
N ARG A 65 12.74 -7.04 -12.30
CA ARG A 65 11.57 -7.32 -13.15
C ARG A 65 11.87 -8.32 -14.26
N LYS A 66 13.03 -8.20 -14.91
CA LYS A 66 13.49 -9.19 -15.90
C LYS A 66 13.69 -10.57 -15.27
N MET A 67 14.30 -10.63 -14.08
CA MET A 67 14.48 -11.89 -13.35
C MET A 67 13.14 -12.53 -12.98
N TYR A 68 12.16 -11.75 -12.54
CA TYR A 68 10.81 -12.27 -12.24
C TYR A 68 10.14 -12.86 -13.49
N ALA A 69 10.27 -12.22 -14.64
CA ALA A 69 9.68 -12.70 -15.90
C ALA A 69 10.27 -14.04 -16.39
N GLU A 70 11.43 -14.43 -15.88
CA GLU A 70 12.09 -15.71 -16.20
C GLU A 70 11.68 -16.85 -15.24
N LEU A 71 10.93 -16.54 -14.17
CA LEU A 71 10.51 -17.54 -13.18
C LEU A 71 9.28 -18.32 -13.67
N PRO A 72 9.32 -19.66 -13.60
CA PRO A 72 8.22 -20.51 -14.11
C PRO A 72 6.94 -20.41 -13.28
N ASN A 73 7.04 -20.01 -12.02
CA ASN A 73 5.91 -19.81 -11.10
C ASN A 73 5.35 -18.38 -11.09
N VAL A 74 5.94 -17.44 -11.86
CA VAL A 74 5.40 -16.10 -12.07
C VAL A 74 4.56 -16.08 -13.34
N VAL A 75 3.27 -15.84 -13.21
CA VAL A 75 2.30 -15.89 -14.31
C VAL A 75 1.92 -14.52 -14.84
N GLU A 76 2.07 -13.49 -14.01
CA GLU A 76 1.76 -12.10 -14.34
C GLU A 76 2.65 -11.15 -13.54
N ALA A 77 3.04 -10.03 -14.16
CA ALA A 77 3.73 -8.95 -13.48
C ALA A 77 3.34 -7.58 -14.08
N SER A 78 2.85 -6.66 -13.25
CA SER A 78 2.34 -5.36 -13.68
C SER A 78 2.50 -4.30 -12.58
N TRP A 79 2.10 -3.05 -12.84
CA TRP A 79 2.12 -1.97 -11.86
C TRP A 79 0.89 -1.94 -10.96
N ALA A 80 -0.20 -2.54 -11.41
CA ALA A 80 -1.43 -2.69 -10.66
C ALA A 80 -2.23 -3.86 -11.24
N ILE A 81 -3.01 -4.52 -10.39
CA ILE A 81 -3.90 -5.62 -10.80
C ILE A 81 -5.31 -5.30 -10.29
N MET A 82 -6.29 -5.46 -11.17
CA MET A 82 -7.71 -5.45 -10.79
C MET A 82 -8.17 -6.90 -10.64
N LEU A 83 -8.86 -7.20 -9.55
CA LEU A 83 -9.40 -8.53 -9.29
C LEU A 83 -10.83 -8.45 -8.77
N ASP A 84 -11.72 -9.22 -9.40
CA ASP A 84 -13.06 -9.47 -8.90
C ASP A 84 -13.10 -10.82 -8.18
N TYR A 85 -13.50 -10.81 -6.90
CA TYR A 85 -13.62 -12.02 -6.11
C TYR A 85 -14.86 -11.96 -5.20
N ARG A 86 -15.77 -12.95 -5.31
CA ARG A 86 -17.01 -13.03 -4.50
C ARG A 86 -17.85 -11.74 -4.48
N LYS A 87 -17.93 -11.03 -5.60
CA LYS A 87 -18.60 -9.73 -5.77
C LYS A 87 -17.92 -8.54 -5.06
N TYR A 88 -16.69 -8.71 -4.63
CA TYR A 88 -15.80 -7.61 -4.19
C TYR A 88 -14.88 -7.26 -5.34
N HIS A 89 -14.57 -5.96 -5.46
CA HIS A 89 -13.68 -5.41 -6.46
C HIS A 89 -12.41 -4.94 -5.77
N PHE A 90 -11.27 -5.54 -6.10
CA PHE A 90 -9.99 -5.22 -5.52
C PHE A 90 -9.10 -4.50 -6.53
N PHE A 91 -8.50 -3.39 -6.11
CA PHE A 91 -7.41 -2.73 -6.79
C PHE A 91 -6.12 -3.00 -6.00
N MET A 92 -5.27 -3.82 -6.57
CA MET A 92 -4.03 -4.25 -5.96
C MET A 92 -2.89 -3.39 -6.44
N THR A 93 -2.22 -2.70 -5.53
CA THR A 93 -1.12 -1.78 -5.81
C THR A 93 -0.02 -1.93 -4.77
N HIS A 94 1.19 -1.48 -5.10
CA HIS A 94 2.24 -1.43 -4.09
C HIS A 94 1.99 -0.32 -3.06
N PHE A 95 1.64 0.87 -3.52
CA PHE A 95 1.35 2.03 -2.68
C PHE A 95 -0.13 2.06 -2.25
N PRO A 96 -0.45 2.59 -1.05
CA PRO A 96 -1.83 2.83 -0.68
C PRO A 96 -2.47 3.85 -1.62
N CYS A 97 -3.62 3.48 -2.20
CA CYS A 97 -4.36 4.31 -3.14
C CYS A 97 -5.81 4.49 -2.66
N MET A 98 -6.28 5.72 -2.63
CA MET A 98 -7.68 6.02 -2.35
C MET A 98 -8.53 5.68 -3.58
N THR A 99 -9.33 4.62 -3.51
CA THR A 99 -10.13 4.10 -4.63
C THR A 99 -11.63 4.16 -4.41
N GLY A 100 -12.08 4.42 -3.18
CA GLY A 100 -13.48 4.36 -2.80
C GLY A 100 -14.04 5.72 -2.36
N ASN A 101 -15.37 5.86 -2.49
CA ASN A 101 -16.14 6.92 -1.86
C ASN A 101 -16.94 6.32 -0.71
N LEU A 102 -16.58 6.66 0.52
CA LEU A 102 -17.12 6.06 1.74
C LEU A 102 -18.55 6.48 2.08
N GLU A 103 -19.04 7.56 1.52
CA GLU A 103 -20.25 8.20 2.05
C GLU A 103 -21.55 7.41 1.78
N LYS A 104 -21.55 6.47 0.84
CA LYS A 104 -22.80 5.84 0.39
C LYS A 104 -22.73 4.37 0.01
N GLU A 105 -21.54 3.72 0.06
CA GLU A 105 -21.38 2.47 -0.63
C GLU A 105 -21.08 1.31 0.34
N SER A 106 -21.67 0.15 0.09
CA SER A 106 -21.20 -1.09 0.69
C SER A 106 -19.86 -1.47 0.09
N LEU A 107 -19.05 -2.28 0.78
CA LEU A 107 -17.78 -2.77 0.25
C LEU A 107 -17.90 -3.50 -1.11
N LYS A 108 -19.09 -4.00 -1.45
CA LYS A 108 -19.37 -4.65 -2.75
C LYS A 108 -19.64 -3.66 -3.88
N GLN A 109 -19.82 -2.39 -3.57
CA GLN A 109 -20.07 -1.33 -4.55
C GLN A 109 -18.86 -0.42 -4.74
N CYS A 110 -17.90 -0.46 -3.80
CA CYS A 110 -16.65 0.28 -3.91
C CYS A 110 -15.51 -0.62 -4.37
N THR A 111 -14.48 -0.03 -4.93
CA THR A 111 -13.21 -0.71 -5.20
C THR A 111 -12.35 -0.64 -3.95
N CYS A 112 -11.98 -1.79 -3.41
CA CYS A 112 -11.13 -1.91 -2.23
C CYS A 112 -9.66 -1.93 -2.63
N ASN A 113 -8.82 -1.13 -2.00
CA ASN A 113 -7.39 -1.15 -2.24
C ASN A 113 -6.70 -2.17 -1.34
N LEU A 114 -5.98 -3.12 -1.95
CA LEU A 114 -5.00 -3.96 -1.27
C LEU A 114 -3.61 -3.44 -1.59
N PHE A 115 -2.76 -3.25 -0.58
CA PHE A 115 -1.46 -2.60 -0.77
C PHE A 115 -0.38 -3.13 0.17
N GLY A 116 0.89 -2.85 -0.17
CA GLY A 116 2.09 -3.14 0.63
C GLY A 116 2.78 -1.87 1.13
N HIS A 117 4.09 -1.74 0.90
CA HIS A 117 4.94 -0.56 1.03
C HIS A 117 5.09 0.05 2.44
N THR A 118 4.01 0.31 3.16
CA THR A 118 4.01 1.13 4.40
C THR A 118 4.65 0.46 5.61
N HIS A 119 4.95 -0.84 5.55
CA HIS A 119 5.53 -1.62 6.66
C HIS A 119 4.80 -1.45 8.00
N GLN A 120 3.51 -1.10 7.96
CA GLN A 120 2.69 -0.97 9.15
C GLN A 120 2.37 -2.33 9.76
N THR A 121 2.11 -2.35 11.07
CA THR A 121 1.73 -3.57 11.80
C THR A 121 0.21 -3.74 11.93
N THR A 122 -0.56 -2.76 11.44
CA THR A 122 -2.03 -2.77 11.42
C THR A 122 -2.53 -3.17 10.03
N ASN A 123 -3.71 -3.80 9.97
CA ASN A 123 -4.29 -4.26 8.72
C ASN A 123 -4.96 -3.13 7.91
N PHE A 124 -5.40 -2.06 8.56
CA PHE A 124 -6.11 -0.97 7.90
C PHE A 124 -5.29 0.32 7.85
N TYR A 125 -5.32 1.00 6.71
CA TYR A 125 -4.69 2.30 6.55
C TYR A 125 -5.64 3.41 7.06
N ASN A 126 -5.18 4.16 8.07
CA ASN A 126 -5.98 5.22 8.71
C ASN A 126 -7.40 4.77 9.11
N ASP A 127 -7.54 3.54 9.57
CA ASP A 127 -8.82 2.90 9.95
C ASP A 127 -9.86 2.81 8.82
N LEU A 128 -9.49 3.04 7.58
CA LEU A 128 -10.38 2.98 6.43
C LEU A 128 -10.69 1.53 6.03
N PRO A 129 -11.95 1.08 6.09
CA PRO A 129 -12.31 -0.33 5.91
C PRO A 129 -12.09 -0.89 4.49
N PHE A 130 -11.86 -0.02 3.50
CA PHE A 130 -11.62 -0.38 2.09
C PHE A 130 -10.16 -0.24 1.67
N MET A 131 -9.25 0.08 2.61
CA MET A 131 -7.80 0.15 2.38
C MET A 131 -7.09 -0.85 3.29
N TYR A 132 -6.71 -2.01 2.74
CA TYR A 132 -6.18 -3.11 3.52
C TYR A 132 -4.72 -3.40 3.19
N HIS A 133 -3.86 -3.38 4.20
CA HIS A 133 -2.45 -3.69 4.11
C HIS A 133 -2.23 -5.20 4.15
N VAL A 134 -1.53 -5.75 3.14
CA VAL A 134 -1.22 -7.18 3.03
C VAL A 134 0.25 -7.50 3.27
N GLY A 135 1.03 -6.52 3.71
CA GLY A 135 2.46 -6.71 3.96
C GLY A 135 2.74 -7.69 5.09
N VAL A 136 3.86 -8.37 5.00
CA VAL A 136 4.27 -9.41 5.96
C VAL A 136 4.36 -8.92 7.40
N ASP A 137 4.54 -7.61 7.60
CA ASP A 137 4.68 -7.00 8.93
C ASP A 137 3.35 -6.96 9.71
N SER A 138 2.20 -6.99 9.02
CA SER A 138 0.86 -7.03 9.65
C SER A 138 0.24 -8.44 9.72
N HIS A 139 0.92 -9.45 9.16
CA HIS A 139 0.41 -10.81 9.05
C HIS A 139 1.40 -11.87 9.56
N ASP A 140 2.25 -11.53 10.53
CA ASP A 140 3.24 -12.42 11.12
C ASP A 140 4.13 -13.16 10.09
N GLY A 141 4.33 -12.54 8.92
CA GLY A 141 5.13 -13.09 7.84
C GLY A 141 4.42 -14.16 6.98
N TYR A 142 3.11 -14.31 7.08
CA TYR A 142 2.30 -15.23 6.27
C TYR A 142 1.56 -14.51 5.16
N PRO A 143 1.33 -15.13 4.01
CA PRO A 143 0.29 -14.72 3.08
C PRO A 143 -1.09 -14.76 3.73
N VAL A 144 -1.94 -13.80 3.41
CA VAL A 144 -3.31 -13.70 3.91
C VAL A 144 -4.31 -14.02 2.79
N SER A 145 -5.33 -14.84 3.08
CA SER A 145 -6.36 -15.18 2.08
C SER A 145 -7.35 -14.03 1.88
N LEU A 146 -7.89 -13.92 0.66
CA LEU A 146 -8.94 -12.94 0.34
C LEU A 146 -10.19 -13.13 1.20
N ASP A 147 -10.50 -14.35 1.62
CA ASP A 147 -11.64 -14.62 2.50
C ASP A 147 -11.45 -14.00 3.88
N ILE A 148 -10.26 -14.12 4.47
CA ILE A 148 -9.92 -13.47 5.73
C ILE A 148 -9.95 -11.94 5.59
N ILE A 149 -9.39 -11.40 4.49
CA ILE A 149 -9.44 -9.97 4.20
C ILE A 149 -10.88 -9.47 4.14
N ILE A 150 -11.75 -10.14 3.39
CA ILE A 150 -13.17 -9.79 3.27
C ILE A 150 -13.88 -9.83 4.63
N GLU A 151 -13.62 -10.85 5.44
CA GLU A 151 -14.20 -10.97 6.78
C GLU A 151 -13.78 -9.79 7.67
N GLN A 152 -12.49 -9.47 7.71
CA GLN A 152 -11.97 -8.35 8.49
C GLN A 152 -12.47 -6.99 8.01
N MET A 153 -12.51 -6.77 6.68
CA MET A 153 -13.07 -5.55 6.10
C MET A 153 -14.55 -5.36 6.46
N ASN A 154 -15.36 -6.43 6.39
CA ASN A 154 -16.77 -6.38 6.80
C ASN A 154 -16.92 -6.15 8.32
N ALA A 155 -16.05 -6.72 9.13
CA ALA A 155 -16.02 -6.45 10.58
C ALA A 155 -15.70 -4.97 10.84
N LYS A 156 -14.70 -4.40 10.15
CA LYS A 156 -14.33 -2.99 10.29
C LYS A 156 -15.45 -2.04 9.86
N VAL A 157 -16.19 -2.37 8.79
CA VAL A 157 -17.38 -1.58 8.40
C VAL A 157 -18.45 -1.59 9.49
N ARG A 158 -18.70 -2.74 10.13
CA ARG A 158 -19.67 -2.82 11.23
C ARG A 158 -19.25 -1.98 12.43
N GLU A 159 -17.95 -2.04 12.77
CA GLU A 159 -17.36 -1.20 13.82
C GLU A 159 -17.55 0.29 13.49
N CYS A 160 -17.18 0.73 12.31
CA CYS A 160 -17.36 2.14 11.90
C CYS A 160 -18.83 2.58 11.91
N ARG A 161 -19.76 1.70 11.53
CA ARG A 161 -21.20 2.03 11.57
C ARG A 161 -21.75 2.11 12.98
N SER A 162 -21.31 1.27 13.91
CA SER A 162 -21.71 1.38 15.32
C SER A 162 -21.27 2.72 15.93
N TYR A 163 -20.10 3.22 15.55
CA TYR A 163 -19.68 4.58 15.94
C TYR A 163 -20.56 5.68 15.36
N LEU A 164 -21.03 5.54 14.10
CA LEU A 164 -21.94 6.51 13.47
C LEU A 164 -23.34 6.47 14.10
N ASP A 165 -23.80 5.29 14.51
CA ASP A 165 -25.11 5.11 15.16
C ASP A 165 -25.09 5.57 16.64
N GLU A 166 -23.93 5.56 17.31
CA GLU A 166 -23.73 6.05 18.67
C GLU A 166 -23.58 7.59 18.75
N GLU A 167 -23.19 8.23 17.64
CA GLU A 167 -23.19 9.70 17.50
C GLU A 167 -24.57 10.27 17.13
N GLU A 168 -25.69 9.61 17.49
CA GLU A 168 -26.98 10.29 17.45
C GLU A 168 -27.03 11.42 18.48
N THR A 169 -26.72 12.56 17.93
CA THR A 169 -27.08 13.91 18.33
C THR A 169 -26.45 14.45 19.63
N PRO A 170 -25.29 15.06 19.55
CA PRO A 170 -25.18 16.36 20.20
C PRO A 170 -26.14 17.29 19.40
N ALA A 171 -27.06 17.95 20.12
CA ALA A 171 -27.87 19.03 19.55
C ALA A 171 -26.98 19.90 18.64
N PRO A 172 -27.53 20.47 17.52
CA PRO A 172 -26.73 21.23 16.60
C PRO A 172 -26.00 22.31 17.40
N VAL A 173 -24.75 22.11 17.67
CA VAL A 173 -23.84 23.15 18.08
C VAL A 173 -23.88 24.08 16.90
N GLU A 174 -24.53 25.24 17.03
CA GLU A 174 -24.34 26.34 16.11
C GLU A 174 -22.84 26.49 15.96
N CYS A 175 -22.30 25.92 14.90
CA CYS A 175 -20.93 26.16 14.50
C CYS A 175 -20.91 27.63 14.10
N LYS A 176 -20.68 28.49 15.08
CA LYS A 176 -20.16 29.84 14.78
C LYS A 176 -18.84 29.52 14.12
N SER A 177 -18.86 29.52 12.78
CA SER A 177 -17.66 29.42 11.98
C SER A 177 -16.65 30.38 12.63
N PRO A 178 -15.51 29.92 13.11
CA PRO A 178 -14.42 30.84 13.38
C PRO A 178 -14.26 31.62 12.08
N ASP A 179 -14.14 32.94 12.17
CA ASP A 179 -13.79 33.78 11.02
C ASP A 179 -12.52 33.22 10.39
N PHE A 180 -12.70 32.28 9.48
CA PHE A 180 -11.61 31.86 8.62
C PHE A 180 -11.27 33.07 7.78
N PRO A 181 -10.01 33.54 7.81
CA PRO A 181 -9.56 34.58 6.92
C PRO A 181 -9.95 34.17 5.50
N ALA A 182 -10.47 35.10 4.74
CA ALA A 182 -10.98 34.88 3.38
C ALA A 182 -10.01 33.92 2.65
N ARG A 183 -10.58 32.87 2.05
CA ARG A 183 -9.79 31.83 1.34
C ARG A 183 -8.79 32.52 0.45
N LEU A 184 -7.51 32.32 0.72
CA LEU A 184 -6.44 32.82 -0.13
C LEU A 184 -6.69 32.36 -1.56
N THR A 185 -6.51 33.25 -2.52
CA THR A 185 -6.56 32.87 -3.92
C THR A 185 -5.44 31.88 -4.23
N GLN A 186 -5.61 31.07 -5.27
CA GLN A 186 -4.59 30.11 -5.69
C GLN A 186 -3.21 30.78 -5.94
N LYS A 187 -3.21 32.06 -6.33
CA LYS A 187 -2.01 32.84 -6.51
C LYS A 187 -1.36 33.23 -5.17
N GLU A 188 -2.16 33.62 -4.19
CA GLU A 188 -1.67 33.97 -2.83
C GLU A 188 -1.14 32.74 -2.11
N MET A 189 -1.80 31.59 -2.24
CA MET A 189 -1.31 30.29 -1.74
C MET A 189 0.04 29.93 -2.37
N LEU A 190 0.22 30.18 -3.67
CA LEU A 190 1.46 29.90 -4.38
C LEU A 190 2.61 30.82 -3.92
N GLU A 191 2.34 32.11 -3.69
CA GLU A 191 3.33 33.07 -3.20
C GLU A 191 3.74 32.77 -1.75
N GLU A 192 2.80 32.44 -0.89
CA GLU A 192 3.06 32.04 0.50
C GLU A 192 3.89 30.76 0.54
N HIS A 193 3.59 29.81 -0.35
CA HIS A 193 4.35 28.58 -0.50
C HIS A 193 5.79 28.83 -0.96
N LYS A 194 6.00 29.73 -1.93
CA LYS A 194 7.34 30.13 -2.38
C LYS A 194 8.17 30.81 -1.30
N ALA A 195 7.52 31.54 -0.41
CA ALA A 195 8.19 32.22 0.70
C ALA A 195 8.65 31.24 1.79
N THR A 196 7.97 30.11 1.95
CA THR A 196 8.23 29.09 3.00
C THR A 196 9.07 27.91 2.53
N VAL A 197 9.08 27.59 1.24
CA VAL A 197 9.77 26.40 0.70
C VAL A 197 10.80 26.81 -0.36
N ARG A 198 12.08 26.83 0.03
CA ARG A 198 13.22 27.02 -0.90
C ARG A 198 13.51 25.75 -1.73
N CYS A 199 12.53 25.19 -2.38
CA CYS A 199 12.72 24.02 -3.24
C CYS A 199 12.18 24.31 -4.64
N ASP A 200 13.01 24.84 -5.53
CA ASP A 200 12.65 25.26 -6.88
C ASP A 200 12.31 24.10 -7.83
N LYS A 201 12.38 22.86 -7.38
CA LYS A 201 12.22 21.64 -8.20
C LYS A 201 11.14 20.66 -7.78
N CYS A 202 10.34 20.94 -6.75
CA CYS A 202 9.25 20.07 -6.31
C CYS A 202 7.90 20.55 -6.84
N VAL A 203 7.53 20.15 -8.06
CA VAL A 203 6.24 20.53 -8.68
C VAL A 203 5.06 19.73 -8.09
N TYR A 204 5.29 18.63 -7.37
CA TYR A 204 4.25 17.75 -6.83
C TYR A 204 4.30 17.46 -5.33
N SER A 205 5.25 18.02 -4.58
CA SER A 205 5.46 17.68 -3.17
C SER A 205 4.80 18.63 -2.17
N ALA A 206 4.20 19.72 -2.62
CA ALA A 206 3.60 20.73 -1.75
C ALA A 206 2.47 20.21 -0.83
N TRP A 207 1.84 19.10 -1.14
CA TRP A 207 0.74 18.50 -0.38
C TRP A 207 1.17 17.37 0.55
N PHE A 208 2.39 16.84 0.42
CA PHE A 208 2.85 15.67 1.17
C PHE A 208 4.11 15.90 2.01
N CYS A 209 4.74 17.06 1.93
CA CYS A 209 5.91 17.35 2.72
C CYS A 209 5.51 17.95 4.08
N GLY A 210 5.05 17.09 4.99
CA GLY A 210 4.89 17.42 6.41
C GLY A 210 6.21 17.38 7.19
N GLN A 211 7.37 17.31 6.52
CA GLN A 211 8.69 17.23 7.12
C GLN A 211 9.55 18.44 6.77
N ASN A 212 10.47 18.74 7.68
CA ASN A 212 11.38 19.86 7.63
C ASN A 212 12.18 19.89 6.31
N PRO A 213 12.40 21.02 5.65
CA PRO A 213 13.14 21.11 4.38
C PRO A 213 14.57 20.55 4.41
N THR A 214 15.12 20.31 5.61
CA THR A 214 16.44 19.69 5.78
C THR A 214 16.44 18.17 5.54
N ASP A 215 15.29 17.51 5.59
CA ASP A 215 15.19 16.06 5.45
C ASP A 215 14.89 15.60 4.00
N CYS A 216 14.78 16.55 3.08
CA CYS A 216 14.56 16.29 1.64
C CYS A 216 15.78 15.74 0.88
N HIS A 217 16.87 15.40 1.57
CA HIS A 217 18.10 14.90 0.94
C HIS A 217 17.99 13.48 0.34
N GLU A 218 17.00 12.69 0.71
CA GLU A 218 16.84 11.33 0.17
C GLU A 218 16.14 11.27 -1.21
N TYR A 219 15.46 12.32 -1.63
CA TYR A 219 14.81 12.39 -2.94
C TYR A 219 15.68 13.00 -4.06
N ARG A 220 16.94 13.36 -3.76
CA ARG A 220 17.93 13.78 -4.75
C ARG A 220 18.68 12.57 -5.33
N ARG A 221 17.99 11.67 -5.98
CA ARG A 221 18.63 10.87 -7.03
C ARG A 221 18.03 11.33 -8.35
N ASP A 222 18.86 12.07 -9.09
CA ASP A 222 18.60 12.35 -10.49
C ASP A 222 18.16 11.04 -11.16
N PRO A 223 17.14 11.05 -12.03
CA PRO A 223 16.85 9.88 -12.83
C PRO A 223 18.11 9.54 -13.61
N PRO A 224 18.49 8.28 -13.72
CA PRO A 224 19.60 7.89 -14.58
C PRO A 224 19.28 8.35 -15.99
N ASP A 225 20.26 9.00 -16.61
CA ASP A 225 20.20 9.53 -17.94
C ASP A 225 19.48 8.61 -18.93
N GLY A 226 18.48 9.15 -19.59
CA GLY A 226 18.05 8.80 -20.93
C GLY A 226 17.28 7.48 -21.06
N GLY A 227 16.01 7.59 -21.34
CA GLY A 227 15.23 6.51 -21.94
C GLY A 227 13.74 6.68 -21.76
N TYR A 228 13.10 7.22 -22.78
CA TYR A 228 11.69 7.05 -23.05
C TYR A 228 11.30 5.57 -23.12
#